data_f25badfde58a8d652e0ea5483aff0058
#
_entry.id   f25badfde58a8d652e0ea5483aff0058
#
_cell.length_a   1.000
_cell.length_b   1.000
_cell.length_c   1.000
_cell.angle_alpha   90.00
_cell.angle_beta   90.00
_cell.angle_gamma   90.00
#
_symmetry.space_group_name_H-M   'P 1'
#
loop_
_entity.id
_entity.type
_entity.pdbx_description
1 polymer ?
#
loop_
_entity_poly.entity_id
_entity_poly.type
_entity_poly.pdbx_seq_one_letter_code
_entity_poly.pdbx_strand_id
1 'polypeptide(L)'
;MSDEQHNPFASTEREHRGKKVELLVKVSTLAMTWLLIIPVLAIIIFLVYKAWPALSIEFVMDNPQNRMREGGIWAPLIGTFFLVLVSLIIAAPIGILAGVYLNECARDNWLTRFINLAVVNLAGVPSIVHGLFGLGAFVYFLGMERCLLAASCTVAVMTLPVIITSTKEALASVPMSFRVACWNMGATKWQTIRTIVLPNSISGILTGVILQVARAAGETAPILFTGAMISSRIADSGWGAWVPYGLDDRFMALSYHLYIISTQWQDVPESFKFGTAAVMIGLVIAVNSISIGFRIYLRSRKKW
;
A
#
# COMPACT_ATOMS: atom_id res chain seq x y z
N MET A 1 10.27 -31.15 -66.64
CA MET A 1 9.27 -30.24 -66.02
C MET A 1 9.07 -30.78 -64.63
N SER A 2 9.76 -30.15 -63.68
CA SER A 2 9.80 -30.54 -62.25
C SER A 2 8.65 -29.84 -61.55
N ASP A 3 7.69 -30.63 -61.09
CA ASP A 3 6.66 -30.19 -60.12
C ASP A 3 7.36 -29.77 -58.81
N GLU A 4 7.56 -28.49 -58.63
CA GLU A 4 7.83 -27.95 -57.29
C GLU A 4 6.55 -28.17 -56.45
N GLN A 5 6.58 -29.20 -55.62
CA GLN A 5 5.55 -29.43 -54.61
C GLN A 5 5.42 -28.20 -53.74
N HIS A 6 4.43 -27.41 -53.99
CA HIS A 6 4.05 -26.27 -53.17
C HIS A 6 3.65 -26.77 -51.77
N ASN A 7 4.63 -26.70 -50.83
CA ASN A 7 4.39 -27.09 -49.46
C ASN A 7 3.54 -26.02 -48.77
N PRO A 8 2.23 -26.25 -48.50
CA PRO A 8 1.34 -25.25 -47.93
C PRO A 8 1.71 -24.84 -46.48
N PHE A 9 2.67 -25.56 -45.86
CA PHE A 9 3.19 -25.29 -44.52
C PHE A 9 4.58 -24.62 -44.56
N ALA A 10 5.09 -24.22 -45.73
CA ALA A 10 6.33 -23.48 -45.79
C ALA A 10 6.16 -22.07 -45.24
N SER A 11 7.04 -21.68 -44.32
CA SER A 11 6.99 -20.37 -43.68
C SER A 11 7.12 -19.23 -44.70
N THR A 12 6.14 -18.38 -44.78
CA THR A 12 6.10 -17.25 -45.69
C THR A 12 7.06 -16.14 -45.24
N GLU A 13 7.59 -15.31 -46.12
CA GLU A 13 8.43 -14.13 -45.76
C GLU A 13 7.76 -13.20 -44.74
N ARG A 14 6.47 -13.10 -44.78
CA ARG A 14 5.66 -12.37 -43.78
C ARG A 14 5.81 -12.96 -42.38
N GLU A 15 5.86 -14.26 -42.27
CA GLU A 15 6.04 -14.98 -40.99
C GLU A 15 7.47 -14.78 -40.44
N HIS A 16 8.48 -14.82 -41.31
CA HIS A 16 9.85 -14.50 -40.92
C HIS A 16 10.03 -13.05 -40.48
N ARG A 17 9.38 -12.09 -41.14
CA ARG A 17 9.36 -10.68 -40.71
C ARG A 17 8.60 -10.55 -39.38
N GLY A 18 7.46 -11.24 -39.22
CA GLY A 18 6.71 -11.27 -37.97
C GLY A 18 7.53 -11.77 -36.80
N LYS A 19 8.25 -12.88 -36.95
CA LYS A 19 9.15 -13.43 -35.91
C LYS A 19 10.30 -12.48 -35.55
N LYS A 20 10.87 -11.76 -36.54
CA LYS A 20 11.91 -10.75 -36.26
C LYS A 20 11.37 -9.55 -35.48
N VAL A 21 10.17 -9.05 -35.83
CA VAL A 21 9.51 -7.96 -35.10
C VAL A 21 9.15 -8.41 -33.69
N GLU A 22 8.61 -9.62 -33.53
CA GLU A 22 8.31 -10.20 -32.21
C GLU A 22 9.56 -10.32 -31.34
N LEU A 23 10.67 -10.81 -31.90
CA LEU A 23 11.94 -10.88 -31.19
C LEU A 23 12.46 -9.49 -30.80
N LEU A 24 12.38 -8.49 -31.69
CA LEU A 24 12.74 -7.12 -31.41
C LEU A 24 11.90 -6.52 -30.27
N VAL A 25 10.59 -6.70 -30.31
CA VAL A 25 9.67 -6.26 -29.25
C VAL A 25 10.00 -6.97 -27.93
N LYS A 26 10.22 -8.28 -27.96
CA LYS A 26 10.60 -9.05 -26.77
C LYS A 26 11.92 -8.60 -26.17
N VAL A 27 12.93 -8.35 -26.99
CA VAL A 27 14.25 -7.87 -26.53
C VAL A 27 14.13 -6.43 -26.00
N SER A 28 13.41 -5.55 -26.68
CA SER A 28 13.23 -4.16 -26.24
C SER A 28 12.44 -4.08 -24.91
N THR A 29 11.36 -4.86 -24.76
CA THR A 29 10.61 -4.92 -23.49
C THR A 29 11.45 -5.51 -22.36
N LEU A 30 12.26 -6.54 -22.65
CA LEU A 30 13.20 -7.11 -21.69
C LEU A 30 14.26 -6.07 -21.26
N ALA A 31 14.84 -5.36 -22.24
CA ALA A 31 15.84 -4.32 -21.97
C ALA A 31 15.24 -3.17 -21.13
N MET A 32 14.03 -2.71 -21.44
CA MET A 32 13.32 -1.71 -20.63
C MET A 32 13.03 -2.20 -19.22
N THR A 33 12.68 -3.46 -19.06
CA THR A 33 12.46 -4.07 -17.73
C THR A 33 13.75 -4.07 -16.91
N TRP A 34 14.87 -4.49 -17.49
CA TRP A 34 16.16 -4.48 -16.80
C TRP A 34 16.66 -3.07 -16.52
N LEU A 35 16.41 -2.11 -17.42
CA LEU A 35 16.72 -0.69 -17.21
C LEU A 35 16.04 -0.10 -15.97
N LEU A 36 14.85 -0.59 -15.62
CA LEU A 36 14.14 -0.20 -14.39
C LEU A 36 14.62 -0.98 -13.15
N ILE A 37 14.84 -2.28 -13.30
CA ILE A 37 15.17 -3.16 -12.16
C ILE A 37 16.61 -2.89 -11.66
N ILE A 38 17.58 -2.74 -12.55
CA ILE A 38 19.01 -2.58 -12.18
C ILE A 38 19.23 -1.36 -11.27
N PRO A 39 18.75 -0.14 -11.60
CA PRO A 39 18.92 1.01 -10.71
C PRO A 39 18.25 0.82 -9.35
N VAL A 40 17.05 0.23 -9.29
CA VAL A 40 16.36 -0.03 -8.03
C VAL A 40 17.14 -1.00 -7.16
N LEU A 41 17.63 -2.10 -7.73
CA LEU A 41 18.48 -3.06 -7.02
C LEU A 41 19.79 -2.41 -6.56
N ALA A 42 20.42 -1.60 -7.41
CA ALA A 42 21.66 -0.89 -7.07
C ALA A 42 21.43 0.06 -5.87
N ILE A 43 20.33 0.81 -5.85
CA ILE A 43 19.97 1.68 -4.72
C ILE A 43 19.76 0.86 -3.45
N ILE A 44 19.02 -0.24 -3.51
CA ILE A 44 18.77 -1.10 -2.34
C ILE A 44 20.08 -1.68 -1.81
N ILE A 45 20.94 -2.21 -2.68
CA ILE A 45 22.24 -2.78 -2.31
C ILE A 45 23.14 -1.70 -1.69
N PHE A 46 23.21 -0.52 -2.30
CA PHE A 46 23.98 0.61 -1.76
C PHE A 46 23.48 1.03 -0.39
N LEU A 47 22.17 1.10 -0.21
CA LEU A 47 21.53 1.49 1.03
C LEU A 47 21.81 0.46 2.15
N VAL A 48 21.68 -0.84 1.85
CA VAL A 48 22.00 -1.92 2.80
C VAL A 48 23.49 -1.93 3.13
N TYR A 49 24.37 -1.72 2.16
CA TYR A 49 25.81 -1.64 2.38
C TYR A 49 26.20 -0.51 3.35
N LYS A 50 25.62 0.69 3.16
CA LYS A 50 25.84 1.85 4.04
C LYS A 50 25.18 1.68 5.42
N ALA A 51 24.06 0.96 5.49
CA ALA A 51 23.33 0.68 6.72
C ALA A 51 24.02 -0.39 7.59
N TRP A 52 24.82 -1.28 6.98
CA TRP A 52 25.38 -2.46 7.64
C TRP A 52 26.02 -2.22 9.00
N PRO A 53 26.82 -1.15 9.20
CA PRO A 53 27.44 -0.88 10.51
C PRO A 53 26.45 -0.52 11.63
N ALA A 54 25.24 -0.02 11.27
CA ALA A 54 24.22 0.38 12.23
C ALA A 54 23.16 -0.71 12.47
N LEU A 55 23.07 -1.72 11.58
CA LEU A 55 22.05 -2.76 11.68
C LEU A 55 22.40 -3.76 12.80
N SER A 56 21.88 -3.49 13.98
CA SER A 56 21.91 -4.38 15.14
C SER A 56 20.50 -4.58 15.69
N ILE A 57 20.31 -5.60 16.54
CA ILE A 57 19.02 -5.80 17.23
C ILE A 57 18.76 -4.63 18.19
N GLU A 58 19.79 -4.12 18.84
CA GLU A 58 19.74 -2.95 19.71
C GLU A 58 19.24 -1.72 18.93
N PHE A 59 19.77 -1.47 17.74
CA PHE A 59 19.32 -0.37 16.87
C PHE A 59 17.82 -0.41 16.57
N VAL A 60 17.23 -1.59 16.44
CA VAL A 60 15.79 -1.74 16.17
C VAL A 60 14.95 -1.64 17.44
N MET A 61 15.46 -2.17 18.56
CA MET A 61 14.71 -2.34 19.81
C MET A 61 14.86 -1.17 20.79
N ASP A 62 15.90 -0.35 20.63
CA ASP A 62 16.13 0.79 21.52
C ASP A 62 15.34 2.01 21.07
N ASN A 63 15.08 2.89 22.01
CA ASN A 63 14.45 4.17 21.75
C ASN A 63 15.50 5.21 21.33
N PRO A 64 15.13 6.21 20.50
CA PRO A 64 16.02 7.29 20.12
C PRO A 64 16.49 8.10 21.33
N GLN A 65 17.79 8.33 21.44
CA GLN A 65 18.42 9.08 22.52
C GLN A 65 19.27 10.25 21.95
N ASN A 66 19.70 11.16 22.83
CA ASN A 66 20.62 12.26 22.49
C ASN A 66 20.30 13.00 21.18
N ARG A 67 19.02 13.41 21.00
CA ARG A 67 18.53 14.02 19.75
C ARG A 67 18.77 13.13 18.53
N MET A 68 18.47 11.84 18.65
CA MET A 68 18.58 10.83 17.57
C MET A 68 20.02 10.61 17.07
N ARG A 69 21.03 10.95 17.85
CA ARG A 69 22.44 10.63 17.54
C ARG A 69 22.82 9.24 18.00
N GLU A 70 22.12 8.74 19.02
CA GLU A 70 22.34 7.46 19.68
C GLU A 70 21.02 6.75 19.94
N GLY A 71 21.08 5.46 20.34
CA GLY A 71 19.92 4.63 20.57
C GLY A 71 19.41 4.00 19.28
N GLY A 72 18.12 3.81 19.20
CA GLY A 72 17.50 3.05 18.11
C GLY A 72 16.27 3.76 17.50
N ILE A 73 15.40 2.95 16.92
CA ILE A 73 14.24 3.41 16.15
C ILE A 73 12.93 2.76 16.62
N TRP A 74 12.90 2.18 17.84
CA TRP A 74 11.71 1.45 18.33
C TRP A 74 10.46 2.33 18.38
N ALA A 75 10.53 3.49 19.01
CA ALA A 75 9.39 4.40 19.11
C ALA A 75 8.83 4.83 17.74
N PRO A 76 9.65 5.29 16.76
CA PRO A 76 9.18 5.54 15.39
C PRO A 76 8.56 4.32 14.70
N LEU A 77 9.09 3.13 14.96
CA LEU A 77 8.60 1.88 14.37
C LEU A 77 7.21 1.52 14.91
N ILE A 78 7.05 1.57 16.23
CA ILE A 78 5.76 1.32 16.89
C ILE A 78 4.73 2.39 16.53
N GLY A 79 5.12 3.66 16.45
CA GLY A 79 4.21 4.71 16.00
C GLY A 79 3.72 4.52 14.56
N THR A 80 4.60 4.07 13.67
CA THR A 80 4.20 3.69 12.31
C THR A 80 3.24 2.51 12.31
N PHE A 81 3.50 1.49 13.13
CA PHE A 81 2.62 0.33 13.27
C PHE A 81 1.21 0.75 13.70
N PHE A 82 1.09 1.57 14.75
CA PHE A 82 -0.22 2.05 15.21
C PHE A 82 -0.91 2.96 14.20
N LEU A 83 -0.17 3.86 13.54
CA LEU A 83 -0.71 4.69 12.48
C LEU A 83 -1.38 3.84 11.39
N VAL A 84 -0.66 2.84 10.90
CA VAL A 84 -1.14 1.95 9.83
C VAL A 84 -2.31 1.10 10.32
N LEU A 85 -2.21 0.53 11.52
CA LEU A 85 -3.26 -0.32 12.10
C LEU A 85 -4.57 0.45 12.26
N VAL A 86 -4.52 1.63 12.90
CA VAL A 86 -5.71 2.45 13.15
C VAL A 86 -6.30 2.98 11.83
N SER A 87 -5.46 3.47 10.92
CA SER A 87 -5.95 3.92 9.62
C SER A 87 -6.63 2.80 8.82
N LEU A 88 -6.11 1.58 8.91
CA LEU A 88 -6.68 0.42 8.23
C LEU A 88 -8.00 -0.04 8.87
N ILE A 89 -8.08 -0.05 10.21
CA ILE A 89 -9.33 -0.36 10.94
C ILE A 89 -10.45 0.59 10.53
N ILE A 90 -10.13 1.85 10.24
CA ILE A 90 -11.10 2.85 9.77
C ILE A 90 -11.40 2.67 8.28
N ALA A 91 -10.35 2.64 7.45
CA ALA A 91 -10.50 2.69 6.00
C ALA A 91 -11.01 1.38 5.37
N ALA A 92 -10.57 0.22 5.86
CA ALA A 92 -10.89 -1.04 5.21
C ALA A 92 -12.39 -1.39 5.28
N PRO A 93 -13.07 -1.33 6.45
CA PRO A 93 -14.50 -1.60 6.49
C PRO A 93 -15.31 -0.64 5.62
N ILE A 94 -15.03 0.66 5.73
CA ILE A 94 -15.75 1.70 4.97
C ILE A 94 -15.50 1.52 3.47
N GLY A 95 -14.25 1.36 3.05
CA GLY A 95 -13.87 1.21 1.65
C GLY A 95 -14.42 -0.06 1.00
N ILE A 96 -14.38 -1.20 1.72
CA ILE A 96 -14.94 -2.47 1.24
C ILE A 96 -16.47 -2.37 1.11
N LEU A 97 -17.17 -1.87 2.13
CA LEU A 97 -18.62 -1.72 2.08
C LEU A 97 -19.05 -0.76 0.98
N ALA A 98 -18.36 0.37 0.82
CA ALA A 98 -18.62 1.30 -0.27
C ALA A 98 -18.37 0.67 -1.65
N GLY A 99 -17.27 -0.07 -1.81
CA GLY A 99 -16.97 -0.81 -3.05
C GLY A 99 -18.03 -1.86 -3.38
N VAL A 100 -18.47 -2.64 -2.39
CA VAL A 100 -19.57 -3.61 -2.56
C VAL A 100 -20.86 -2.90 -2.95
N TYR A 101 -21.22 -1.83 -2.27
CA TYR A 101 -22.44 -1.06 -2.58
C TYR A 101 -22.39 -0.51 -4.00
N LEU A 102 -21.30 0.14 -4.40
CA LEU A 102 -21.14 0.76 -5.70
C LEU A 102 -21.13 -0.26 -6.84
N ASN A 103 -20.57 -1.46 -6.64
CA ASN A 103 -20.51 -2.48 -7.67
C ASN A 103 -21.78 -3.32 -7.78
N GLU A 104 -22.35 -3.73 -6.65
CA GLU A 104 -23.43 -4.70 -6.63
C GLU A 104 -24.82 -4.08 -6.43
N CYS A 105 -24.94 -2.98 -5.67
CA CYS A 105 -26.22 -2.45 -5.22
C CYS A 105 -26.64 -1.17 -5.94
N ALA A 106 -25.69 -0.31 -6.25
CA ALA A 106 -25.97 1.00 -6.82
C ALA A 106 -26.64 0.87 -8.21
N ARG A 107 -27.65 1.72 -8.45
CA ARG A 107 -28.25 1.87 -9.77
C ARG A 107 -27.40 2.81 -10.62
N ASP A 108 -27.39 2.60 -11.94
CA ASP A 108 -26.72 3.54 -12.85
C ASP A 108 -27.55 4.83 -12.98
N ASN A 109 -27.24 5.80 -12.12
CA ASN A 109 -27.83 7.13 -12.12
C ASN A 109 -26.72 8.20 -12.02
N TRP A 110 -27.11 9.46 -12.19
CA TRP A 110 -26.16 10.58 -12.16
C TRP A 110 -25.42 10.68 -10.83
N LEU A 111 -26.05 10.37 -9.71
CA LEU A 111 -25.46 10.40 -8.37
C LEU A 111 -24.37 9.33 -8.22
N THR A 112 -24.62 8.11 -8.67
CA THR A 112 -23.63 7.02 -8.66
C THR A 112 -22.44 7.35 -9.56
N ARG A 113 -22.69 7.97 -10.71
CA ARG A 113 -21.62 8.44 -11.61
C ARG A 113 -20.80 9.55 -10.96
N PHE A 114 -21.45 10.50 -10.31
CA PHE A 114 -20.76 11.56 -9.55
C PHE A 114 -19.91 10.99 -8.42
N ILE A 115 -20.42 10.06 -7.60
CA ILE A 115 -19.65 9.41 -6.53
C ILE A 115 -18.45 8.66 -7.10
N ASN A 116 -18.61 7.90 -8.19
CA ASN A 116 -17.50 7.21 -8.83
C ASN A 116 -16.43 8.19 -9.33
N LEU A 117 -16.83 9.31 -9.93
CA LEU A 117 -15.92 10.36 -10.37
C LEU A 117 -15.19 11.00 -9.17
N ALA A 118 -15.89 11.27 -8.08
CA ALA A 118 -15.32 11.82 -6.86
C ALA A 118 -14.27 10.87 -6.26
N VAL A 119 -14.56 9.56 -6.20
CA VAL A 119 -13.62 8.54 -5.72
C VAL A 119 -12.34 8.52 -6.57
N VAL A 120 -12.48 8.54 -7.90
CA VAL A 120 -11.32 8.54 -8.81
C VAL A 120 -10.51 9.82 -8.67
N ASN A 121 -11.17 10.98 -8.60
CA ASN A 121 -10.49 12.26 -8.43
C ASN A 121 -9.76 12.36 -7.08
N LEU A 122 -10.36 11.85 -6.00
CA LEU A 122 -9.74 11.82 -4.69
C LEU A 122 -8.44 10.97 -4.67
N ALA A 123 -8.39 9.88 -5.45
CA ALA A 123 -7.18 9.09 -5.61
C ALA A 123 -6.03 9.87 -6.29
N GLY A 124 -6.34 10.87 -7.10
CA GLY A 124 -5.37 11.74 -7.78
C GLY A 124 -4.88 12.94 -6.96
N VAL A 125 -5.45 13.19 -5.78
CA VAL A 125 -5.06 14.32 -4.94
C VAL A 125 -3.66 14.08 -4.34
N PRO A 126 -2.74 15.08 -4.39
CA PRO A 126 -1.43 14.96 -3.75
C PRO A 126 -1.54 14.72 -2.24
N SER A 127 -0.66 13.88 -1.68
CA SER A 127 -0.70 13.48 -0.26
C SER A 127 -0.58 14.66 0.70
N ILE A 128 0.16 15.71 0.33
CA ILE A 128 0.28 16.93 1.14
C ILE A 128 -1.06 17.68 1.28
N VAL A 129 -1.90 17.65 0.24
CA VAL A 129 -3.24 18.25 0.28
C VAL A 129 -4.15 17.48 1.24
N HIS A 130 -4.04 16.14 1.28
CA HIS A 130 -4.71 15.34 2.30
C HIS A 130 -4.25 15.70 3.71
N GLY A 131 -2.96 16.01 3.91
CA GLY A 131 -2.44 16.48 5.19
C GLY A 131 -3.05 17.83 5.62
N LEU A 132 -3.15 18.78 4.69
CA LEU A 132 -3.79 20.07 4.94
C LEU A 132 -5.30 19.92 5.20
N PHE A 133 -5.96 19.05 4.44
CA PHE A 133 -7.36 18.68 4.71
C PHE A 133 -7.53 18.08 6.10
N GLY A 134 -6.66 17.12 6.48
CA GLY A 134 -6.69 16.49 7.79
C GLY A 134 -6.46 17.49 8.93
N LEU A 135 -5.54 18.44 8.74
CA LEU A 135 -5.32 19.53 9.68
C LEU A 135 -6.60 20.38 9.85
N GLY A 136 -7.23 20.77 8.75
CA GLY A 136 -8.46 21.57 8.79
C GLY A 136 -9.64 20.81 9.39
N ALA A 137 -9.88 19.59 8.89
CA ALA A 137 -11.06 18.79 9.25
C ALA A 137 -10.94 18.15 10.65
N PHE A 138 -9.84 17.45 10.91
CA PHE A 138 -9.73 16.67 12.16
C PHE A 138 -9.16 17.51 13.31
N VAL A 139 -8.10 18.27 13.04
CA VAL A 139 -7.45 19.04 14.13
C VAL A 139 -8.25 20.28 14.49
N TYR A 140 -8.60 21.14 13.51
CA TYR A 140 -9.28 22.40 13.80
C TYR A 140 -10.79 22.27 13.91
N PHE A 141 -11.46 21.61 12.97
CA PHE A 141 -12.92 21.58 12.96
C PHE A 141 -13.48 20.57 13.99
N LEU A 142 -12.92 19.36 14.09
CA LEU A 142 -13.33 18.37 15.09
C LEU A 142 -12.63 18.54 16.45
N GLY A 143 -11.63 19.42 16.57
CA GLY A 143 -10.95 19.69 17.82
C GLY A 143 -10.13 18.50 18.38
N MET A 144 -9.71 17.58 17.53
CA MET A 144 -8.98 16.36 17.95
C MET A 144 -7.54 16.62 18.41
N GLU A 145 -7.06 17.85 18.30
CA GLU A 145 -5.65 18.20 18.43
C GLU A 145 -4.75 17.45 17.42
N ARG A 146 -3.43 17.62 17.53
CA ARG A 146 -2.46 16.89 16.71
C ARG A 146 -2.11 15.58 17.43
N CYS A 147 -2.68 14.48 16.98
CA CYS A 147 -2.56 13.18 17.63
C CYS A 147 -2.51 12.03 16.62
N LEU A 148 -2.23 10.84 17.13
CA LEU A 148 -2.19 9.61 16.34
C LEU A 148 -3.53 9.34 15.63
N LEU A 149 -4.66 9.60 16.33
CA LEU A 149 -6.00 9.37 15.76
C LEU A 149 -6.28 10.32 14.60
N ALA A 150 -5.98 11.63 14.73
CA ALA A 150 -6.15 12.59 13.64
C ALA A 150 -5.30 12.26 12.42
N ALA A 151 -4.05 11.84 12.63
CA ALA A 151 -3.17 11.37 11.58
C ALA A 151 -3.70 10.09 10.91
N SER A 152 -4.17 9.13 11.70
CA SER A 152 -4.74 7.87 11.19
C SER A 152 -6.03 8.11 10.39
N CYS A 153 -6.90 9.02 10.81
CA CYS A 153 -8.09 9.43 10.05
C CYS A 153 -7.71 10.07 8.71
N THR A 154 -6.67 10.92 8.71
CA THR A 154 -6.17 11.55 7.48
C THR A 154 -5.63 10.53 6.48
N VAL A 155 -4.81 9.57 6.94
CA VAL A 155 -4.30 8.47 6.13
C VAL A 155 -5.44 7.56 5.67
N ALA A 156 -6.45 7.32 6.53
CA ALA A 156 -7.64 6.54 6.17
C ALA A 156 -8.39 7.18 5.00
N VAL A 157 -8.67 8.49 5.05
CA VAL A 157 -9.32 9.22 3.93
C VAL A 157 -8.52 9.11 2.65
N MET A 158 -7.20 9.22 2.71
CA MET A 158 -6.31 9.11 1.55
C MET A 158 -6.34 7.70 0.93
N THR A 159 -6.46 6.64 1.75
CA THR A 159 -6.44 5.24 1.28
C THR A 159 -7.80 4.72 0.82
N LEU A 160 -8.91 5.33 1.29
CA LEU A 160 -10.28 4.95 0.94
C LEU A 160 -10.53 4.79 -0.57
N PRO A 161 -10.15 5.72 -1.46
CA PRO A 161 -10.45 5.61 -2.89
C PRO A 161 -9.86 4.37 -3.52
N VAL A 162 -8.64 4.01 -3.12
CA VAL A 162 -7.94 2.84 -3.68
C VAL A 162 -8.57 1.54 -3.17
N ILE A 163 -8.99 1.49 -1.88
CA ILE A 163 -9.69 0.33 -1.32
C ILE A 163 -11.06 0.16 -2.01
N ILE A 164 -11.79 1.25 -2.23
CA ILE A 164 -13.08 1.22 -2.97
C ILE A 164 -12.88 0.68 -4.38
N THR A 165 -11.92 1.22 -5.12
CA THR A 165 -11.66 0.85 -6.52
C THR A 165 -11.20 -0.60 -6.63
N SER A 166 -10.22 -1.02 -5.83
CA SER A 166 -9.75 -2.41 -5.82
C SER A 166 -10.84 -3.41 -5.42
N THR A 167 -11.73 -3.02 -4.49
CA THR A 167 -12.88 -3.83 -4.11
C THR A 167 -13.86 -3.97 -5.29
N LYS A 168 -14.18 -2.88 -5.98
CA LYS A 168 -15.04 -2.92 -7.17
C LYS A 168 -14.45 -3.82 -8.27
N GLU A 169 -13.16 -3.66 -8.57
CA GLU A 169 -12.47 -4.48 -9.57
C GLU A 169 -12.46 -5.96 -9.19
N ALA A 170 -12.22 -6.28 -7.91
CA ALA A 170 -12.26 -7.64 -7.40
C ALA A 170 -13.66 -8.27 -7.53
N LEU A 171 -14.73 -7.53 -7.24
CA LEU A 171 -16.11 -7.98 -7.41
C LEU A 171 -16.48 -8.12 -8.88
N ALA A 172 -16.07 -7.18 -9.72
CA ALA A 172 -16.32 -7.20 -11.16
C ALA A 172 -15.62 -8.37 -11.87
N SER A 173 -14.51 -8.87 -11.32
CA SER A 173 -13.78 -10.04 -11.87
C SER A 173 -14.56 -11.36 -11.77
N VAL A 174 -15.62 -11.43 -10.96
CA VAL A 174 -16.47 -12.63 -10.85
C VAL A 174 -17.41 -12.70 -12.05
N PRO A 175 -17.39 -13.77 -12.88
CA PRO A 175 -18.20 -13.87 -14.08
C PRO A 175 -19.70 -13.72 -13.81
N MET A 176 -20.40 -13.05 -14.71
CA MET A 176 -21.86 -12.85 -14.60
C MET A 176 -22.64 -14.17 -14.62
N SER A 177 -22.11 -15.20 -15.29
CA SER A 177 -22.70 -16.53 -15.35
C SER A 177 -22.99 -17.14 -13.96
N PHE A 178 -22.09 -16.94 -12.98
CA PHE A 178 -22.32 -17.40 -11.62
C PHE A 178 -23.48 -16.69 -10.93
N ARG A 179 -23.64 -15.39 -11.20
CA ARG A 179 -24.76 -14.60 -10.66
C ARG A 179 -26.09 -15.06 -11.25
N VAL A 180 -26.13 -15.23 -12.57
CA VAL A 180 -27.32 -15.70 -13.29
C VAL A 180 -27.72 -17.11 -12.84
N ALA A 181 -26.76 -18.01 -12.66
CA ALA A 181 -27.03 -19.36 -12.16
C ALA A 181 -27.70 -19.34 -10.78
N CYS A 182 -27.21 -18.48 -9.85
CA CYS A 182 -27.83 -18.33 -8.54
C CYS A 182 -29.27 -17.80 -8.61
N TRP A 183 -29.50 -16.79 -9.48
CA TRP A 183 -30.84 -16.22 -9.65
C TRP A 183 -31.83 -17.22 -10.25
N ASN A 184 -31.39 -18.04 -11.19
CA ASN A 184 -32.20 -19.12 -11.76
C ASN A 184 -32.57 -20.20 -10.72
N MET A 185 -31.75 -20.37 -9.69
CA MET A 185 -32.04 -21.23 -8.54
C MET A 185 -32.90 -20.55 -7.47
N GLY A 186 -33.40 -19.33 -7.71
CA GLY A 186 -34.26 -18.58 -6.79
C GLY A 186 -33.51 -17.82 -5.70
N ALA A 187 -32.18 -17.71 -5.75
CA ALA A 187 -31.42 -16.94 -4.78
C ALA A 187 -31.70 -15.44 -4.93
N THR A 188 -31.83 -14.76 -3.79
CA THR A 188 -31.92 -13.29 -3.77
C THR A 188 -30.58 -12.66 -4.12
N LYS A 189 -30.57 -11.38 -4.50
CA LYS A 189 -29.36 -10.63 -4.80
C LYS A 189 -28.36 -10.67 -3.64
N TRP A 190 -28.84 -10.45 -2.42
CA TRP A 190 -28.00 -10.48 -1.21
C TRP A 190 -27.40 -11.87 -0.95
N GLN A 191 -28.21 -12.91 -1.11
CA GLN A 191 -27.70 -14.29 -1.00
C GLN A 191 -26.58 -14.54 -2.03
N THR A 192 -26.78 -14.15 -3.30
CA THR A 192 -25.77 -14.29 -4.35
C THR A 192 -24.48 -13.54 -4.00
N ILE A 193 -24.58 -12.30 -3.50
CA ILE A 193 -23.40 -11.51 -3.08
C ILE A 193 -22.66 -12.24 -1.96
N ARG A 194 -23.35 -12.67 -0.91
CA ARG A 194 -22.74 -13.25 0.29
C ARG A 194 -22.15 -14.63 0.05
N THR A 195 -22.80 -15.46 -0.77
CA THR A 195 -22.40 -16.88 -0.94
C THR A 195 -21.45 -17.10 -2.12
N ILE A 196 -21.52 -16.28 -3.15
CA ILE A 196 -20.74 -16.48 -4.38
C ILE A 196 -19.79 -15.31 -4.64
N VAL A 197 -20.31 -14.09 -4.75
CA VAL A 197 -19.50 -12.97 -5.24
C VAL A 197 -18.43 -12.59 -4.22
N LEU A 198 -18.79 -12.34 -2.98
CA LEU A 198 -17.87 -11.90 -1.93
C LEU A 198 -16.78 -12.94 -1.62
N PRO A 199 -17.07 -14.24 -1.40
CA PRO A 199 -16.03 -15.23 -1.16
C PRO A 199 -15.06 -15.39 -2.33
N ASN A 200 -15.55 -15.22 -3.56
CA ASN A 200 -14.70 -15.33 -4.75
C ASN A 200 -13.83 -14.08 -4.98
N SER A 201 -14.27 -12.92 -4.49
CA SER A 201 -13.54 -11.65 -4.62
C SER A 201 -12.57 -11.38 -3.46
N ILE A 202 -12.67 -12.13 -2.34
CA ILE A 202 -11.95 -11.83 -1.11
C ILE A 202 -10.42 -11.72 -1.31
N SER A 203 -9.83 -12.55 -2.18
CA SER A 203 -8.41 -12.50 -2.47
C SER A 203 -7.99 -11.22 -3.18
N GLY A 204 -8.84 -10.68 -4.07
CA GLY A 204 -8.62 -9.40 -4.75
C GLY A 204 -8.79 -8.22 -3.79
N ILE A 205 -9.86 -8.24 -3.00
CA ILE A 205 -10.16 -7.23 -1.98
C ILE A 205 -8.99 -7.11 -0.99
N LEU A 206 -8.57 -8.24 -0.40
CA LEU A 206 -7.45 -8.26 0.54
C LEU A 206 -6.15 -7.78 -0.10
N THR A 207 -5.88 -8.11 -1.36
CA THR A 207 -4.72 -7.59 -2.08
C THR A 207 -4.73 -6.06 -2.15
N GLY A 208 -5.87 -5.46 -2.48
CA GLY A 208 -6.02 -4.01 -2.52
C GLY A 208 -5.80 -3.36 -1.15
N VAL A 209 -6.37 -3.94 -0.10
CA VAL A 209 -6.21 -3.46 1.29
C VAL A 209 -4.75 -3.52 1.72
N ILE A 210 -4.06 -4.64 1.47
CA ILE A 210 -2.68 -4.84 1.91
C ILE A 210 -1.70 -3.93 1.16
N LEU A 211 -1.93 -3.65 -0.13
CA LEU A 211 -1.14 -2.65 -0.85
C LEU A 211 -1.24 -1.26 -0.20
N GLN A 212 -2.40 -0.93 0.39
CA GLN A 212 -2.55 0.33 1.13
C GLN A 212 -1.82 0.32 2.47
N VAL A 213 -1.66 -0.82 3.15
CA VAL A 213 -0.83 -0.95 4.35
C VAL A 213 0.62 -0.54 4.06
N ALA A 214 1.21 -1.10 3.01
CA ALA A 214 2.58 -0.77 2.61
C ALA A 214 2.75 0.71 2.23
N ARG A 215 1.76 1.28 1.53
CA ARG A 215 1.74 2.70 1.18
C ARG A 215 1.64 3.57 2.43
N ALA A 216 0.68 3.31 3.32
CA ALA A 216 0.45 4.08 4.53
C ALA A 216 1.68 4.11 5.45
N ALA A 217 2.44 3.01 5.53
CA ALA A 217 3.68 2.94 6.30
C ALA A 217 4.79 3.88 5.80
N GLY A 218 4.78 4.22 4.51
CA GLY A 218 5.76 5.13 3.88
C GLY A 218 5.33 6.59 3.83
N GLU A 219 4.08 6.92 4.17
CA GLU A 219 3.57 8.28 4.02
C GLU A 219 4.14 9.22 5.09
N THR A 220 4.61 10.37 4.65
CA THR A 220 5.17 11.43 5.52
C THR A 220 4.34 12.70 5.47
N ALA A 221 3.92 13.13 4.28
CA ALA A 221 3.25 14.41 4.09
C ALA A 221 1.90 14.54 4.83
N PRO A 222 1.00 13.54 4.83
CA PRO A 222 -0.29 13.65 5.54
C PRO A 222 -0.11 13.77 7.04
N ILE A 223 0.85 13.08 7.62
CA ILE A 223 1.05 13.01 9.08
C ILE A 223 1.82 14.20 9.64
N LEU A 224 2.59 14.88 8.80
CA LEU A 224 3.38 16.07 9.16
C LEU A 224 2.53 17.15 9.86
N PHE A 225 1.31 17.36 9.37
CA PHE A 225 0.41 18.41 9.89
C PHE A 225 -0.52 17.91 10.98
N THR A 226 -0.76 16.60 11.08
CA THR A 226 -1.88 16.02 11.84
C THR A 226 -1.48 15.31 13.12
N GLY A 227 -0.19 14.94 13.30
CA GLY A 227 0.17 14.29 14.57
C GLY A 227 1.61 13.86 14.71
N ALA A 228 2.38 13.79 13.61
CA ALA A 228 3.78 13.38 13.71
C ALA A 228 4.63 14.41 14.46
N MET A 229 5.53 13.91 15.30
CA MET A 229 6.48 14.72 16.05
C MET A 229 7.88 14.11 16.03
N ILE A 230 8.87 14.91 16.38
CA ILE A 230 10.30 14.53 16.34
C ILE A 230 10.69 13.71 17.59
N SER A 231 10.16 14.09 18.74
CA SER A 231 10.48 13.45 20.02
C SER A 231 9.24 13.41 20.88
N SER A 232 8.90 12.26 21.42
CA SER A 232 7.90 12.10 22.47
C SER A 232 8.60 11.84 23.82
N ARG A 233 7.92 12.12 24.93
CA ARG A 233 8.36 11.65 26.23
C ARG A 233 8.08 10.14 26.27
N ILE A 234 9.14 9.35 26.11
CA ILE A 234 9.09 7.90 26.23
C ILE A 234 9.38 7.57 27.67
N ALA A 235 8.57 6.72 28.29
CA ALA A 235 8.83 6.25 29.65
C ALA A 235 10.13 5.41 29.65
N ASP A 236 10.99 5.65 30.62
CA ASP A 236 12.30 4.98 30.73
C ASP A 236 12.18 3.48 31.08
N SER A 237 11.00 3.04 31.55
CA SER A 237 10.76 1.64 31.93
C SER A 237 9.27 1.26 31.94
N GLY A 238 8.98 -0.05 31.89
CA GLY A 238 7.63 -0.60 31.94
C GLY A 238 6.92 -0.65 30.58
N TRP A 239 5.60 -0.81 30.60
CA TRP A 239 4.77 -0.91 29.39
C TRP A 239 4.86 0.34 28.51
N GLY A 240 5.04 1.53 29.11
CA GLY A 240 5.19 2.78 28.38
C GLY A 240 6.45 2.90 27.53
N ALA A 241 7.49 2.11 27.83
CA ALA A 241 8.69 2.03 27.01
C ALA A 241 8.46 1.22 25.73
N TRP A 242 7.57 0.20 25.79
CA TRP A 242 7.24 -0.66 24.66
C TRP A 242 6.10 -0.10 23.79
N VAL A 243 5.12 0.53 24.44
CA VAL A 243 3.95 1.14 23.76
C VAL A 243 3.84 2.59 24.22
N PRO A 244 4.65 3.49 23.62
CA PRO A 244 4.80 4.86 24.11
C PRO A 244 3.65 5.82 23.76
N TYR A 245 2.64 5.36 22.99
CA TYR A 245 1.60 6.24 22.44
C TYR A 245 0.20 5.78 22.78
N GLY A 246 -0.64 6.72 23.26
CA GLY A 246 -2.09 6.65 23.19
C GLY A 246 -2.64 7.16 21.85
N LEU A 247 -3.93 7.00 21.63
CA LEU A 247 -4.59 7.49 20.40
C LEU A 247 -4.62 9.02 20.34
N ASP A 248 -4.68 9.68 21.51
CA ASP A 248 -4.73 11.12 21.64
C ASP A 248 -3.34 11.76 21.75
N ASP A 249 -2.29 10.94 21.80
CA ASP A 249 -0.93 11.43 21.88
C ASP A 249 -0.34 11.75 20.51
N ARG A 250 0.62 12.67 20.50
CA ARG A 250 1.50 12.84 19.34
C ARG A 250 2.47 11.67 19.28
N PHE A 251 2.85 11.27 18.09
CA PHE A 251 3.66 10.07 17.88
C PHE A 251 4.84 10.32 16.94
N MET A 252 5.84 9.48 17.04
CA MET A 252 6.95 9.41 16.09
C MET A 252 6.61 8.39 15.01
N ALA A 253 6.71 8.79 13.73
CA ALA A 253 6.58 7.86 12.61
C ALA A 253 7.94 7.66 11.94
N LEU A 254 8.23 6.45 11.47
CA LEU A 254 9.52 6.09 10.89
C LEU A 254 9.84 6.91 9.63
N SER A 255 8.85 7.16 8.79
CA SER A 255 8.97 8.00 7.59
C SER A 255 9.28 9.46 7.95
N TYR A 256 8.59 10.01 8.95
CA TYR A 256 8.83 11.36 9.44
C TYR A 256 10.18 11.48 10.17
N HIS A 257 10.54 10.48 10.96
CA HIS A 257 11.84 10.38 11.62
C HIS A 257 12.98 10.42 10.58
N LEU A 258 12.91 9.57 9.55
CA LEU A 258 13.88 9.55 8.46
C LEU A 258 13.98 10.90 7.74
N TYR A 259 12.84 11.54 7.47
CA TYR A 259 12.80 12.87 6.86
C TYR A 259 13.57 13.88 7.70
N ILE A 260 13.33 13.95 9.01
CA ILE A 260 13.96 14.93 9.91
C ILE A 260 15.47 14.68 10.04
N ILE A 261 15.89 13.45 10.30
CA ILE A 261 17.33 13.14 10.45
C ILE A 261 18.12 13.32 9.16
N SER A 262 17.43 13.27 8.00
CA SER A 262 18.08 13.45 6.70
C SER A 262 18.14 14.91 6.25
N THR A 263 17.16 15.75 6.66
CA THR A 263 17.02 17.12 6.13
C THR A 263 17.31 18.21 7.13
N GLN A 264 17.01 17.99 8.42
CA GLN A 264 17.11 19.06 9.43
C GLN A 264 18.28 18.86 10.39
N TRP A 265 18.70 17.61 10.64
CA TRP A 265 19.75 17.31 11.60
C TRP A 265 21.00 16.77 10.89
N GLN A 266 21.97 17.67 10.69
CA GLN A 266 23.22 17.34 9.99
C GLN A 266 24.17 16.48 10.82
N ASP A 267 24.11 16.58 12.15
CA ASP A 267 25.02 15.91 13.09
C ASP A 267 24.71 14.42 13.34
N VAL A 268 23.67 13.87 12.72
CA VAL A 268 23.31 12.44 12.84
C VAL A 268 24.26 11.62 11.96
N PRO A 269 24.87 10.53 12.48
CA PRO A 269 25.74 9.67 11.69
C PRO A 269 25.07 9.14 10.44
N GLU A 270 25.81 9.10 9.33
CA GLU A 270 25.26 8.57 8.06
C GLU A 270 24.77 7.13 8.19
N SER A 271 25.50 6.29 8.95
CA SER A 271 25.10 4.91 9.20
C SER A 271 23.72 4.81 9.86
N PHE A 272 23.38 5.73 10.77
CA PHE A 272 22.08 5.80 11.43
C PHE A 272 20.97 6.17 10.43
N LYS A 273 21.22 7.17 9.57
CA LYS A 273 20.27 7.58 8.50
C LYS A 273 20.00 6.43 7.54
N PHE A 274 21.06 5.78 7.05
CA PHE A 274 20.95 4.62 6.15
C PHE A 274 20.34 3.40 6.86
N GLY A 275 20.66 3.19 8.15
CA GLY A 275 20.05 2.14 8.97
C GLY A 275 18.53 2.30 9.09
N THR A 276 18.08 3.50 9.42
CA THR A 276 16.63 3.83 9.48
C THR A 276 15.94 3.62 8.14
N ALA A 277 16.56 4.07 7.03
CA ALA A 277 16.04 3.87 5.69
C ALA A 277 15.98 2.38 5.31
N ALA A 278 17.00 1.59 5.66
CA ALA A 278 17.05 0.16 5.40
C ALA A 278 15.95 -0.60 6.15
N VAL A 279 15.72 -0.27 7.43
CA VAL A 279 14.64 -0.86 8.22
C VAL A 279 13.27 -0.47 7.66
N MET A 280 13.07 0.78 7.24
CA MET A 280 11.82 1.22 6.62
C MET A 280 11.53 0.46 5.31
N ILE A 281 12.51 0.33 4.43
CA ILE A 281 12.35 -0.46 3.19
C ILE A 281 12.13 -1.94 3.52
N GLY A 282 12.87 -2.48 4.49
CA GLY A 282 12.71 -3.85 4.97
C GLY A 282 11.31 -4.12 5.49
N LEU A 283 10.73 -3.20 6.28
CA LEU A 283 9.36 -3.27 6.77
C LEU A 283 8.35 -3.32 5.59
N VAL A 284 8.48 -2.41 4.62
CA VAL A 284 7.60 -2.36 3.45
C VAL A 284 7.72 -3.65 2.63
N ILE A 285 8.93 -4.14 2.40
CA ILE A 285 9.16 -5.40 1.68
C ILE A 285 8.57 -6.58 2.45
N ALA A 286 8.75 -6.64 3.78
CA ALA A 286 8.20 -7.70 4.62
C ALA A 286 6.66 -7.73 4.56
N VAL A 287 6.01 -6.58 4.73
CA VAL A 287 4.55 -6.46 4.61
C VAL A 287 4.06 -6.89 3.23
N ASN A 288 4.71 -6.43 2.16
CA ASN A 288 4.35 -6.83 0.80
C ASN A 288 4.58 -8.33 0.56
N SER A 289 5.66 -8.91 1.08
CA SER A 289 5.96 -10.34 0.93
C SER A 289 4.93 -11.21 1.65
N ILE A 290 4.55 -10.84 2.88
CA ILE A 290 3.47 -11.51 3.64
C ILE A 290 2.17 -11.44 2.83
N SER A 291 1.88 -10.30 2.23
CA SER A 291 0.71 -10.06 1.39
C SER A 291 0.65 -10.97 0.18
N ILE A 292 1.77 -11.06 -0.54
CA ILE A 292 1.91 -11.91 -1.72
C ILE A 292 1.77 -13.37 -1.32
N GLY A 293 2.41 -13.79 -0.23
CA GLY A 293 2.30 -15.14 0.31
C GLY A 293 0.85 -15.50 0.66
N PHE A 294 0.15 -14.60 1.36
CA PHE A 294 -1.25 -14.80 1.72
C PHE A 294 -2.17 -14.85 0.48
N ARG A 295 -1.92 -14.00 -0.51
CA ARG A 295 -2.64 -14.04 -1.79
C ARG A 295 -2.44 -15.37 -2.52
N ILE A 296 -1.20 -15.85 -2.61
CA ILE A 296 -0.88 -17.14 -3.25
C ILE A 296 -1.60 -18.29 -2.49
N TYR A 297 -1.55 -18.28 -1.17
CA TYR A 297 -2.24 -19.25 -0.33
C TYR A 297 -3.76 -19.26 -0.55
N LEU A 298 -4.40 -18.08 -0.57
CA LEU A 298 -5.83 -17.99 -0.85
C LEU A 298 -6.19 -18.42 -2.27
N ARG A 299 -5.33 -18.10 -3.25
CA ARG A 299 -5.56 -18.48 -4.65
C ARG A 299 -5.38 -19.98 -4.87
N SER A 300 -4.45 -20.62 -4.20
CA SER A 300 -4.22 -22.08 -4.31
C SER A 300 -5.37 -22.91 -3.74
N ARG A 301 -6.18 -22.34 -2.85
CA ARG A 301 -7.38 -22.99 -2.32
C ARG A 301 -8.61 -22.87 -3.22
N LYS A 302 -8.57 -22.00 -4.23
CA LYS A 302 -9.64 -21.92 -5.23
C LYS A 302 -9.45 -23.07 -6.23
N LYS A 303 -10.39 -24.00 -6.28
CA LYS A 303 -10.37 -25.18 -7.16
C LYS A 303 -10.96 -24.93 -8.55
N TRP A 304 -10.89 -23.70 -9.07
CA TRP A 304 -11.42 -23.37 -10.40
C TRP A 304 -10.72 -22.11 -10.96
#